data_77624f137100d263c4e1fdeb462e6db8
#
_entry.id   77624f137100d263c4e1fdeb462e6db8
#
_cell.length_a   1.000
_cell.length_b   1.000
_cell.length_c   1.000
_cell.angle_alpha   90.00
_cell.angle_beta   90.00
_cell.angle_gamma   90.00
#
_symmetry.space_group_name_H-M   'P 1'
#
loop_
_entity.id
_entity.type
_entity.pdbx_description
1 polymer ?
#
loop_
_entity_poly.entity_id
_entity_poly.type
_entity_poly.pdbx_seq_one_letter_code
_entity_poly.pdbx_strand_id
1 'polypeptide(L)'
;AVEFSVKDTGDELELRTKYLQLNYNKKAFSANGLSCKTTAVGISSVPAWHYGDPTQDLGGTARTLDQVNGACELEPGIMSWFGSAVLDDSKSLLMTEDGWVTPRKKGVQDLYFFGYGWNFRLALKDFYHLCGKTPMLPRFALGNWWSRYWRYSEASYMKLMEDFDKENIPFSVAVIDMDWHRVDDVDPKYGSGWL
;
A
#
# COMPACT_ATOMS: atom_id res chain seq x y z
N ALA A 1 -12.97 15.59 -13.82
CA ALA A 1 -12.22 16.34 -12.81
C ALA A 1 -13.22 17.02 -11.88
N VAL A 2 -12.90 17.14 -10.58
CA VAL A 2 -13.70 17.91 -9.62
C VAL A 2 -13.39 19.39 -9.84
N GLU A 3 -14.43 20.22 -9.97
CA GLU A 3 -14.25 21.68 -10.02
C GLU A 3 -13.70 22.18 -8.68
N PHE A 4 -12.72 23.05 -8.74
CA PHE A 4 -12.12 23.64 -7.56
C PHE A 4 -11.83 25.12 -7.78
N SER A 5 -11.76 25.89 -6.70
CA SER A 5 -11.29 27.26 -6.67
C SER A 5 -10.11 27.38 -5.72
N VAL A 6 -9.19 28.29 -6.06
CA VAL A 6 -8.04 28.62 -5.23
C VAL A 6 -8.05 30.11 -4.97
N LYS A 7 -7.97 30.49 -3.69
CA LYS A 7 -7.74 31.86 -3.25
C LYS A 7 -6.35 31.93 -2.60
N ASP A 8 -5.47 32.68 -3.22
CA ASP A 8 -4.10 32.91 -2.77
C ASP A 8 -3.94 34.38 -2.39
N THR A 9 -3.62 34.65 -1.11
CA THR A 9 -3.44 36.00 -0.57
C THR A 9 -1.96 36.34 -0.34
N GLY A 10 -1.01 35.52 -0.83
CA GLY A 10 0.43 35.66 -0.53
C GLY A 10 0.83 34.84 0.70
N ASP A 11 0.24 35.10 1.84
CA ASP A 11 0.55 34.40 3.11
C ASP A 11 -0.30 33.18 3.36
N GLU A 12 -1.49 33.11 2.75
CA GLU A 12 -2.45 32.02 2.95
C GLU A 12 -2.96 31.50 1.60
N LEU A 13 -3.23 30.23 1.56
CA LEU A 13 -3.88 29.55 0.45
C LEU A 13 -5.14 28.84 0.94
N GLU A 14 -6.26 29.14 0.31
CA GLU A 14 -7.51 28.41 0.47
C GLU A 14 -7.83 27.67 -0.83
N LEU A 15 -8.06 26.37 -0.73
CA LEU A 15 -8.58 25.56 -1.82
C LEU A 15 -9.97 25.06 -1.47
N ARG A 16 -10.93 25.26 -2.35
CA ARG A 16 -12.30 24.77 -2.17
C ARG A 16 -12.73 23.90 -3.33
N THR A 17 -13.38 22.81 -2.96
CA THR A 17 -14.17 22.01 -3.87
C THR A 17 -15.61 21.96 -3.35
N LYS A 18 -16.49 21.28 -4.08
CA LYS A 18 -17.84 20.97 -3.58
C LYS A 18 -17.82 20.17 -2.26
N TYR A 19 -16.75 19.41 -1.99
CA TYR A 19 -16.69 18.41 -0.93
C TYR A 19 -15.74 18.75 0.21
N LEU A 20 -14.80 19.66 0.00
CA LEU A 20 -13.83 20.02 1.02
C LEU A 20 -13.36 21.47 0.90
N GLN A 21 -12.84 21.98 2.00
CA GLN A 21 -12.12 23.26 2.09
C GLN A 21 -10.79 23.01 2.81
N LEU A 22 -9.69 23.32 2.12
CA LEU A 22 -8.35 23.27 2.68
C LEU A 22 -7.89 24.71 2.94
N ASN A 23 -7.28 24.95 4.11
CA ASN A 23 -6.62 26.21 4.46
C ASN A 23 -5.17 25.92 4.81
N TYR A 24 -4.24 26.71 4.26
CA TYR A 24 -2.82 26.53 4.43
C TYR A 24 -2.09 27.87 4.51
N ASN A 25 -1.24 28.04 5.54
CA ASN A 25 -0.47 29.27 5.78
C ASN A 25 0.87 29.35 5.03
N LYS A 26 1.12 28.41 4.09
CA LYS A 26 2.35 28.34 3.26
C LYS A 26 3.68 28.23 4.03
N LYS A 27 3.62 27.84 5.32
CA LYS A 27 4.79 27.56 6.16
C LYS A 27 4.94 26.06 6.38
N ALA A 28 5.92 25.67 7.17
CA ALA A 28 6.02 24.28 7.60
C ALA A 28 4.70 23.77 8.19
N PHE A 29 4.30 22.55 7.86
CA PHE A 29 3.04 22.00 8.32
C PHE A 29 2.94 22.00 9.85
N SER A 30 1.83 22.51 10.35
CA SER A 30 1.53 22.61 11.77
C SER A 30 0.02 22.59 11.99
N ALA A 31 -0.43 22.28 13.19
CA ALA A 31 -1.86 22.22 13.51
C ALA A 31 -2.59 23.55 13.24
N ASN A 32 -1.92 24.69 13.45
CA ASN A 32 -2.50 26.00 13.18
C ASN A 32 -2.27 26.47 11.73
N GLY A 33 -1.47 25.76 10.96
CA GLY A 33 -1.04 26.19 9.62
C GLY A 33 -1.68 25.41 8.48
N LEU A 34 -2.16 24.20 8.74
CA LEU A 34 -2.80 23.35 7.74
C LEU A 34 -4.03 22.68 8.32
N SER A 35 -5.17 22.97 7.73
CA SER A 35 -6.45 22.32 8.10
C SER A 35 -7.24 21.96 6.87
N CYS A 36 -8.07 20.93 6.99
CA CYS A 36 -9.00 20.52 5.95
C CYS A 36 -10.36 20.16 6.55
N LYS A 37 -11.41 20.75 6.02
CA LYS A 37 -12.79 20.51 6.42
C LYS A 37 -13.54 19.82 5.29
N THR A 38 -14.18 18.69 5.58
CA THR A 38 -15.12 18.10 4.64
C THR A 38 -16.47 18.83 4.69
N THR A 39 -17.00 19.12 3.51
CA THR A 39 -18.32 19.71 3.32
C THR A 39 -19.30 18.72 2.70
N ALA A 40 -18.97 17.42 2.75
CA ALA A 40 -19.78 16.36 2.17
C ALA A 40 -21.19 16.31 2.80
N VAL A 41 -22.17 16.08 1.95
CA VAL A 41 -23.60 16.02 2.33
C VAL A 41 -23.83 14.88 3.34
N GLY A 42 -24.56 15.18 4.41
CA GLY A 42 -24.95 14.21 5.44
C GLY A 42 -24.16 14.29 6.74
N ILE A 43 -23.05 15.04 6.78
CA ILE A 43 -22.24 15.22 7.99
C ILE A 43 -22.22 16.70 8.37
N SER A 44 -23.17 17.13 9.19
CA SER A 44 -23.36 18.54 9.51
C SER A 44 -22.44 19.09 10.60
N SER A 45 -21.66 18.26 11.29
CA SER A 45 -20.93 18.69 12.50
C SER A 45 -19.56 18.04 12.67
N VAL A 46 -18.92 17.59 11.58
CA VAL A 46 -17.55 17.06 11.70
C VAL A 46 -16.58 18.23 11.85
N PRO A 47 -15.73 18.24 12.89
CA PRO A 47 -14.70 19.26 13.03
C PRO A 47 -13.71 19.20 11.86
N ALA A 48 -13.06 20.32 11.56
CA ALA A 48 -11.96 20.32 10.60
C ALA A 48 -10.81 19.45 11.15
N TRP A 49 -10.20 18.70 10.26
CA TRP A 49 -8.93 18.06 10.56
C TRP A 49 -7.80 19.11 10.52
N HIS A 50 -6.91 19.07 11.50
CA HIS A 50 -5.70 19.85 11.53
C HIS A 50 -4.49 18.94 11.39
N TYR A 51 -3.41 19.49 10.86
CA TYR A 51 -2.18 18.72 10.71
C TYR A 51 -1.72 18.14 12.06
N GLY A 52 -1.53 16.82 12.07
CA GLY A 52 -1.17 16.06 13.27
C GLY A 52 -2.36 15.47 14.05
N ASP A 53 -3.60 15.83 13.71
CA ASP A 53 -4.75 15.19 14.30
C ASP A 53 -4.82 13.70 13.89
N PRO A 54 -5.10 12.79 14.81
CA PRO A 54 -5.30 11.39 14.47
C PRO A 54 -6.55 11.22 13.61
N THR A 55 -6.45 10.42 12.56
CA THR A 55 -7.63 9.99 11.81
C THR A 55 -8.14 8.67 12.40
N GLN A 56 -9.38 8.69 12.89
CA GLN A 56 -10.05 7.47 13.35
C GLN A 56 -10.66 6.78 12.12
N ASP A 57 -9.79 6.20 11.28
CA ASP A 57 -10.22 5.50 10.08
C ASP A 57 -10.72 4.08 10.39
N LEU A 58 -11.35 3.45 9.40
CA LEU A 58 -11.92 2.11 9.51
C LEU A 58 -10.88 1.00 9.25
N GLY A 59 -9.61 1.37 9.14
CA GLY A 59 -8.52 0.48 8.77
C GLY A 59 -8.42 0.24 7.27
N GLY A 60 -7.23 -0.06 6.84
CA GLY A 60 -6.88 -0.48 5.48
C GLY A 60 -6.79 -2.00 5.38
N THR A 61 -5.60 -2.47 5.00
CA THR A 61 -5.32 -3.90 4.85
C THR A 61 -4.20 -4.32 5.78
N ALA A 62 -4.13 -5.61 6.11
CA ALA A 62 -2.92 -6.20 6.68
C ALA A 62 -1.94 -6.52 5.54
N ARG A 63 -0.66 -6.23 5.75
CA ARG A 63 0.38 -6.54 4.77
C ARG A 63 0.64 -8.04 4.67
N THR A 64 0.57 -8.73 5.81
CA THR A 64 0.74 -10.17 5.92
C THR A 64 -0.08 -10.69 7.08
N LEU A 65 -0.50 -11.95 6.99
CA LEU A 65 -1.15 -12.68 8.08
C LEU A 65 -0.21 -13.76 8.68
N ASP A 66 1.08 -13.73 8.31
CA ASP A 66 2.06 -14.67 8.86
C ASP A 66 2.12 -14.54 10.38
N GLN A 67 2.05 -15.69 11.06
CA GLN A 67 2.08 -15.82 12.52
C GLN A 67 0.96 -15.06 13.26
N VAL A 68 -0.08 -14.64 12.55
CA VAL A 68 -1.25 -14.01 13.17
C VAL A 68 -2.14 -15.09 13.77
N ASN A 69 -2.48 -14.93 15.04
CA ASN A 69 -3.45 -15.77 15.76
C ASN A 69 -4.54 -14.88 16.36
N GLY A 70 -5.65 -14.73 15.64
CA GLY A 70 -6.74 -13.84 16.01
C GLY A 70 -6.68 -12.48 15.32
N ALA A 71 -6.91 -11.39 16.06
CA ALA A 71 -6.89 -10.04 15.52
C ALA A 71 -5.47 -9.59 15.14
N CYS A 72 -5.35 -8.80 14.09
CA CYS A 72 -4.11 -8.14 13.70
C CYS A 72 -4.34 -6.63 13.52
N GLU A 73 -3.26 -5.87 13.65
CA GLU A 73 -3.27 -4.45 13.35
C GLU A 73 -3.40 -4.24 11.84
N LEU A 74 -4.25 -3.29 11.45
CA LEU A 74 -4.44 -2.90 10.05
C LEU A 74 -3.67 -1.62 9.78
N GLU A 75 -3.17 -1.48 8.56
CA GLU A 75 -2.62 -0.23 8.06
C GLU A 75 -3.71 0.86 8.02
N PRO A 76 -3.32 2.16 8.01
CA PRO A 76 -4.29 3.26 7.89
C PRO A 76 -5.18 3.12 6.66
N GLY A 77 -6.45 3.47 6.81
CA GLY A 77 -7.47 3.41 5.76
C GLY A 77 -7.84 4.79 5.22
N ILE A 78 -8.59 4.78 4.13
CA ILE A 78 -9.04 5.99 3.42
C ILE A 78 -10.47 6.41 3.78
N MET A 79 -11.10 5.69 4.69
CA MET A 79 -12.51 5.90 5.07
C MET A 79 -12.64 5.98 6.58
N SER A 80 -13.56 6.80 7.09
CA SER A 80 -13.88 6.88 8.51
C SER A 80 -15.33 7.23 8.73
N TRP A 81 -15.84 6.96 9.94
CA TRP A 81 -17.17 7.42 10.34
C TRP A 81 -17.25 8.94 10.47
N PHE A 82 -16.13 9.62 10.63
CA PHE A 82 -16.05 11.09 10.65
C PHE A 82 -16.02 11.70 9.26
N GLY A 83 -16.06 10.89 8.20
CA GLY A 83 -16.16 11.33 6.81
C GLY A 83 -14.86 11.82 6.18
N SER A 84 -13.77 11.72 6.89
CA SER A 84 -12.44 12.03 6.34
C SER A 84 -11.37 11.10 6.90
N ALA A 85 -10.32 10.88 6.11
CA ALA A 85 -9.12 10.17 6.49
C ALA A 85 -7.89 10.82 5.83
N VAL A 86 -6.72 10.61 6.40
CA VAL A 86 -5.45 11.11 5.86
C VAL A 86 -4.47 9.96 5.75
N LEU A 87 -3.88 9.80 4.59
CA LEU A 87 -2.73 8.93 4.38
C LEU A 87 -1.46 9.77 4.34
N ASP A 88 -0.48 9.41 5.14
CA ASP A 88 0.86 9.96 5.11
C ASP A 88 1.76 9.06 4.27
N ASP A 89 2.07 9.51 3.06
CA ASP A 89 2.93 8.82 2.11
C ASP A 89 4.39 9.32 2.14
N SER A 90 4.74 10.14 3.11
CA SER A 90 6.05 10.80 3.21
C SER A 90 7.23 9.84 3.32
N LYS A 91 7.01 8.59 3.73
CA LYS A 91 8.05 7.58 3.94
C LYS A 91 8.17 6.56 2.83
N SER A 92 7.22 6.50 1.90
CA SER A 92 7.28 5.54 0.80
C SER A 92 8.31 5.95 -0.26
N LEU A 93 8.78 4.99 -1.00
CA LEU A 93 9.67 5.24 -2.14
C LEU A 93 8.88 5.88 -3.28
N LEU A 94 9.58 6.68 -4.09
CA LEU A 94 9.05 7.25 -5.32
C LEU A 94 9.33 6.31 -6.48
N MET A 95 8.34 6.10 -7.34
CA MET A 95 8.54 5.46 -8.63
C MET A 95 9.01 6.51 -9.63
N THR A 96 10.11 6.24 -10.32
CA THR A 96 10.66 7.11 -11.37
C THR A 96 10.03 6.78 -12.72
N GLU A 97 10.16 7.69 -13.71
CA GLU A 97 9.57 7.51 -15.05
C GLU A 97 10.07 6.27 -15.79
N ASP A 98 11.29 5.82 -15.49
CA ASP A 98 11.88 4.60 -16.02
C ASP A 98 11.42 3.32 -15.29
N GLY A 99 10.48 3.43 -14.34
CA GLY A 99 9.92 2.33 -13.58
C GLY A 99 10.79 1.84 -12.43
N TRP A 100 11.83 2.57 -12.09
CA TRP A 100 12.67 2.28 -10.93
C TRP A 100 12.11 2.95 -9.67
N VAL A 101 12.71 2.71 -8.50
CA VAL A 101 12.34 3.31 -7.22
C VAL A 101 13.50 4.09 -6.63
N THR A 102 13.18 5.24 -6.04
CA THR A 102 14.16 6.12 -5.38
C THR A 102 13.62 6.61 -4.05
N PRO A 103 14.50 6.87 -3.05
CA PRO A 103 14.05 7.46 -1.80
C PRO A 103 13.59 8.91 -1.99
N ARG A 104 12.64 9.33 -1.18
CA ARG A 104 12.22 10.73 -1.12
C ARG A 104 13.34 11.61 -0.54
N LYS A 105 13.37 12.87 -0.94
CA LYS A 105 14.26 13.85 -0.32
C LYS A 105 13.90 14.00 1.16
N LYS A 106 14.92 14.10 2.01
CA LYS A 106 14.72 14.28 3.47
C LYS A 106 13.89 15.53 3.76
N GLY A 107 12.87 15.37 4.62
CA GLY A 107 12.00 16.46 5.06
C GLY A 107 10.83 16.80 4.13
N VAL A 108 10.69 16.08 3.01
CA VAL A 108 9.48 16.20 2.18
C VAL A 108 8.33 15.51 2.88
N GLN A 109 7.18 16.18 2.90
CA GLN A 109 5.92 15.63 3.40
C GLN A 109 4.95 15.46 2.23
N ASP A 110 4.26 14.32 2.21
CA ASP A 110 3.29 13.98 1.19
C ASP A 110 2.06 13.36 1.85
N LEU A 111 0.96 14.09 1.84
CA LEU A 111 -0.27 13.74 2.53
C LEU A 111 -1.42 13.70 1.55
N TYR A 112 -2.22 12.66 1.63
CA TYR A 112 -3.46 12.51 0.86
C TYR A 112 -4.65 12.63 1.80
N PHE A 113 -5.46 13.68 1.62
CA PHE A 113 -6.68 13.90 2.38
C PHE A 113 -7.89 13.37 1.60
N PHE A 114 -8.60 12.42 2.20
CA PHE A 114 -9.83 11.82 1.67
C PHE A 114 -11.04 12.36 2.41
N GLY A 115 -11.78 13.30 1.79
CA GLY A 115 -12.95 13.94 2.38
C GLY A 115 -14.24 13.55 1.65
N TYR A 116 -14.67 12.31 1.76
CA TYR A 116 -15.80 11.73 1.01
C TYR A 116 -17.08 11.60 1.82
N GLY A 117 -17.07 12.04 3.08
CA GLY A 117 -18.18 11.73 3.97
C GLY A 117 -18.38 10.22 4.09
N TRP A 118 -19.62 9.76 3.95
CA TRP A 118 -19.95 8.33 3.97
C TRP A 118 -20.06 7.70 2.58
N ASN A 119 -19.62 8.42 1.54
CA ASN A 119 -19.60 7.86 0.19
C ASN A 119 -18.33 6.97 -0.01
N PHE A 120 -18.27 5.88 0.74
CA PHE A 120 -17.14 4.95 0.77
C PHE A 120 -16.83 4.34 -0.60
N ARG A 121 -17.86 4.12 -1.43
CA ARG A 121 -17.65 3.59 -2.78
C ARG A 121 -16.92 4.59 -3.68
N LEU A 122 -17.23 5.88 -3.55
CA LEU A 122 -16.56 6.92 -4.31
C LEU A 122 -15.12 7.09 -3.81
N ALA A 123 -14.89 7.09 -2.49
CA ALA A 123 -13.56 7.14 -1.91
C ALA A 123 -12.67 6.02 -2.46
N LEU A 124 -13.16 4.78 -2.47
CA LEU A 124 -12.45 3.63 -2.99
C LEU A 124 -12.21 3.73 -4.51
N LYS A 125 -13.21 4.17 -5.28
CA LYS A 125 -13.07 4.37 -6.72
C LYS A 125 -11.98 5.38 -7.06
N ASP A 126 -11.97 6.51 -6.35
CA ASP A 126 -11.01 7.58 -6.62
C ASP A 126 -9.61 7.21 -6.09
N PHE A 127 -9.53 6.43 -5.02
CA PHE A 127 -8.27 5.83 -4.57
C PHE A 127 -7.64 4.94 -5.65
N TYR A 128 -8.43 4.04 -6.28
CA TYR A 128 -7.93 3.22 -7.39
C TYR A 128 -7.67 4.04 -8.67
N HIS A 129 -8.28 5.20 -8.80
CA HIS A 129 -7.93 6.11 -9.88
C HIS A 129 -6.57 6.77 -9.64
N LEU A 130 -6.24 7.05 -8.39
CA LEU A 130 -4.97 7.63 -7.96
C LEU A 130 -3.81 6.63 -8.02
N CYS A 131 -3.95 5.45 -7.42
CA CYS A 131 -2.89 4.44 -7.36
C CYS A 131 -2.91 3.41 -8.51
N GLY A 132 -3.85 3.53 -9.42
CA GLY A 132 -4.01 2.55 -10.50
C GLY A 132 -4.86 1.34 -10.10
N LYS A 133 -5.20 0.54 -11.09
CA LYS A 133 -6.03 -0.65 -10.89
C LYS A 133 -5.22 -1.76 -10.23
N THR A 134 -5.84 -2.50 -9.33
CA THR A 134 -5.27 -3.74 -8.82
C THR A 134 -5.02 -4.69 -9.98
N PRO A 135 -3.78 -5.17 -10.18
CA PRO A 135 -3.49 -6.14 -11.23
C PRO A 135 -4.20 -7.47 -10.94
N MET A 136 -4.70 -8.11 -11.98
CA MET A 136 -5.21 -9.47 -11.84
C MET A 136 -4.06 -10.43 -11.63
N LEU A 137 -4.21 -11.34 -10.67
CA LEU A 137 -3.27 -12.43 -10.50
C LEU A 137 -3.27 -13.32 -11.77
N PRO A 138 -2.10 -13.79 -12.22
CA PRO A 138 -2.05 -14.77 -13.28
C PRO A 138 -2.74 -16.06 -12.84
N ARG A 139 -3.42 -16.73 -13.77
CA ARG A 139 -4.27 -17.89 -13.47
C ARG A 139 -3.52 -19.03 -12.77
N PHE A 140 -2.24 -19.23 -13.09
CA PHE A 140 -1.43 -20.27 -12.46
C PHE A 140 -1.24 -20.03 -10.94
N ALA A 141 -1.25 -18.77 -10.48
CA ALA A 141 -1.11 -18.44 -9.06
C ALA A 141 -2.28 -18.95 -8.20
N LEU A 142 -3.43 -19.22 -8.82
CA LEU A 142 -4.63 -19.76 -8.18
C LEU A 142 -4.70 -21.30 -8.26
N GLY A 143 -3.72 -21.93 -8.86
CA GLY A 143 -3.66 -23.38 -9.00
C GLY A 143 -2.96 -24.07 -7.84
N ASN A 144 -2.63 -25.32 -8.04
CA ASN A 144 -1.95 -26.14 -7.06
C ASN A 144 -0.44 -25.85 -7.05
N TRP A 145 0.12 -25.61 -5.87
CA TRP A 145 1.53 -25.33 -5.67
C TRP A 145 2.18 -26.49 -4.95
N TRP A 146 3.32 -26.96 -5.47
CA TRP A 146 4.23 -27.85 -4.78
C TRP A 146 5.39 -27.07 -4.19
N SER A 147 5.64 -27.24 -2.89
CA SER A 147 6.84 -26.75 -2.23
C SER A 147 7.31 -27.75 -1.18
N ARG A 148 8.61 -27.99 -1.11
CA ARG A 148 9.22 -28.80 -0.07
C ARG A 148 10.62 -28.27 0.23
N TYR A 149 10.91 -28.05 1.48
CA TYR A 149 12.28 -27.83 1.95
C TYR A 149 13.09 -29.11 1.83
N TRP A 150 13.85 -29.23 0.76
CA TRP A 150 14.66 -30.40 0.44
C TRP A 150 15.78 -30.01 -0.53
N ARG A 151 16.95 -30.66 -0.38
CA ARG A 151 18.07 -30.52 -1.31
C ARG A 151 17.81 -31.33 -2.57
N TYR A 152 17.42 -30.66 -3.61
CA TYR A 152 17.27 -31.26 -4.93
C TYR A 152 18.46 -30.93 -5.82
N SER A 153 18.93 -31.91 -6.58
CA SER A 153 19.65 -31.66 -7.82
C SER A 153 18.64 -31.37 -8.95
N GLU A 154 19.08 -30.77 -10.04
CA GLU A 154 18.24 -30.62 -11.23
C GLU A 154 17.60 -31.96 -11.64
N ALA A 155 18.42 -33.01 -11.76
CA ALA A 155 17.96 -34.32 -12.16
C ALA A 155 16.91 -34.90 -11.18
N SER A 156 17.10 -34.79 -9.88
CA SER A 156 16.16 -35.31 -8.88
C SER A 156 14.87 -34.49 -8.83
N TYR A 157 14.94 -33.19 -9.06
CA TYR A 157 13.76 -32.33 -9.10
C TYR A 157 12.93 -32.59 -10.37
N MET A 158 13.58 -32.69 -11.52
CA MET A 158 12.89 -33.04 -12.78
C MET A 158 12.23 -34.40 -12.69
N LYS A 159 12.94 -35.39 -12.13
CA LYS A 159 12.34 -36.73 -11.90
C LYS A 159 11.12 -36.66 -10.99
N LEU A 160 11.15 -35.86 -9.94
CA LEU A 160 9.99 -35.68 -9.07
C LEU A 160 8.79 -35.11 -9.83
N MET A 161 9.00 -34.13 -10.70
CA MET A 161 7.93 -33.55 -11.53
C MET A 161 7.36 -34.59 -12.51
N GLU A 162 8.23 -35.41 -13.13
CA GLU A 162 7.81 -36.51 -13.98
C GLU A 162 7.00 -37.58 -13.21
N ASP A 163 7.38 -37.86 -11.97
CA ASP A 163 6.66 -38.84 -11.15
C ASP A 163 5.27 -38.33 -10.77
N PHE A 164 5.13 -37.04 -10.46
CA PHE A 164 3.81 -36.40 -10.27
C PHE A 164 2.95 -36.44 -11.53
N ASP A 165 3.53 -36.19 -12.69
CA ASP A 165 2.81 -36.26 -13.97
C ASP A 165 2.30 -37.69 -14.25
N LYS A 166 3.13 -38.71 -14.01
CA LYS A 166 2.73 -40.14 -14.14
C LYS A 166 1.58 -40.51 -13.23
N GLU A 167 1.53 -39.95 -12.02
CA GLU A 167 0.46 -40.17 -11.05
C GLU A 167 -0.76 -39.27 -11.30
N ASN A 168 -0.77 -38.48 -12.38
CA ASN A 168 -1.82 -37.52 -12.72
C ASN A 168 -2.09 -36.49 -11.62
N ILE A 169 -1.05 -36.02 -10.91
CA ILE A 169 -1.13 -34.97 -9.91
C ILE A 169 -0.76 -33.64 -10.56
N PRO A 170 -1.74 -32.79 -10.90
CA PRO A 170 -1.46 -31.57 -11.62
C PRO A 170 -0.93 -30.47 -10.68
N PHE A 171 0.12 -29.79 -11.11
CA PHE A 171 0.62 -28.56 -10.49
C PHE A 171 0.59 -27.39 -11.46
N SER A 172 0.33 -26.20 -10.91
CA SER A 172 0.48 -24.95 -11.63
C SER A 172 1.83 -24.30 -11.36
N VAL A 173 2.42 -24.61 -10.21
CA VAL A 173 3.69 -24.04 -9.75
C VAL A 173 4.49 -25.10 -9.02
N ALA A 174 5.74 -25.23 -9.39
CA ALA A 174 6.74 -26.02 -8.69
C ALA A 174 7.79 -25.07 -8.09
N VAL A 175 7.87 -25.05 -6.76
CA VAL A 175 8.74 -24.14 -6.01
C VAL A 175 10.07 -24.82 -5.73
N ILE A 176 11.17 -24.11 -5.99
CA ILE A 176 12.50 -24.46 -5.50
C ILE A 176 12.69 -23.68 -4.19
N ASP A 177 12.71 -24.41 -3.08
CA ASP A 177 12.75 -23.87 -1.73
C ASP A 177 14.21 -23.57 -1.31
N MET A 178 14.47 -23.45 0.00
CA MET A 178 15.68 -22.85 0.56
C MET A 178 16.95 -23.37 -0.10
N ASP A 179 17.32 -24.56 -0.18
CA ASP A 179 18.58 -25.04 -0.77
C ASP A 179 18.62 -24.94 -2.33
N TRP A 180 18.08 -23.83 -2.89
CA TRP A 180 18.07 -23.56 -4.33
C TRP A 180 19.46 -23.26 -4.93
N HIS A 181 20.46 -23.04 -4.08
CA HIS A 181 21.86 -22.78 -4.44
C HIS A 181 22.79 -23.71 -3.67
N ARG A 182 24.07 -23.66 -3.96
CA ARG A 182 25.07 -24.43 -3.23
C ARG A 182 25.20 -23.91 -1.80
N VAL A 183 24.99 -24.79 -0.84
CA VAL A 183 25.09 -24.52 0.61
C VAL A 183 26.28 -25.24 1.24
N ASP A 184 26.80 -26.26 0.58
CA ASP A 184 28.03 -26.97 0.92
C ASP A 184 29.16 -26.54 -0.01
N ASP A 185 30.40 -26.73 0.37
CA ASP A 185 31.59 -26.43 -0.42
C ASP A 185 31.70 -24.99 -0.97
N VAL A 186 31.00 -24.04 -0.33
CA VAL A 186 31.13 -22.62 -0.65
C VAL A 186 32.43 -22.08 -0.07
N ASP A 187 33.24 -21.42 -0.88
CA ASP A 187 34.45 -20.76 -0.41
C ASP A 187 34.07 -19.72 0.69
N PRO A 188 34.69 -19.80 1.88
CA PRO A 188 34.37 -18.92 3.03
C PRO A 188 34.40 -17.42 2.72
N LYS A 189 35.14 -16.98 1.69
CA LYS A 189 35.16 -15.59 1.25
C LYS A 189 33.79 -15.09 0.75
N TYR A 190 32.87 -15.99 0.36
CA TYR A 190 31.54 -15.67 -0.11
C TYR A 190 30.47 -15.84 1.01
N GLY A 191 30.86 -16.15 2.24
CA GLY A 191 29.99 -16.35 3.37
C GLY A 191 29.60 -17.80 3.60
N SER A 192 28.51 -18.02 4.33
CA SER A 192 28.07 -19.37 4.74
C SER A 192 27.29 -20.14 3.66
N GLY A 193 26.96 -19.53 2.55
CA GLY A 193 26.05 -20.12 1.55
C GLY A 193 24.55 -20.05 1.93
N TRP A 194 24.19 -19.39 3.03
CA TRP A 194 22.82 -19.29 3.54
C TRP A 194 22.18 -17.91 3.35
N LEU A 195 22.76 -17.01 2.61
CA LEU A 195 22.24 -15.66 2.36
C LEU A 195 22.17 -15.34 0.88
#